data_374e5a2e4be9ff7ec2dcb2b5cd02909b
#
_entry.id   374e5a2e4be9ff7ec2dcb2b5cd02909b
#
_cell.length_a   1.000
_cell.length_b   1.000
_cell.length_c   1.000
_cell.angle_alpha   90.00
_cell.angle_beta   90.00
_cell.angle_gamma   90.00
#
_symmetry.space_group_name_H-M   'P 1'
#
loop_
_entity.id
_entity.type
_entity.pdbx_description
1 polymer ?
#
loop_
_entity_poly.entity_id
_entity_poly.type
_entity_poly.pdbx_seq_one_letter_code
_entity_poly.pdbx_strand_id
1 'polypeptide(L)'
;MSIHLSNIEGMEMAGKLPEVRLANTPFKVVSPFEPSGDQPEAIAALAKGVEDGLRYQTLLGVTGSGKTFTMAKTIEAVQKPTLVMAPNKTLAAQLAAELKEFFPDNAVVYFVSYYDYYQPEAYVPSSDTFIEKDASINEEVEKLRHAATSALLSRRDVIVVASVSCIYGIGSPMDYAGMAVFVDKQKEMDRDEVIHELIDIQYDRNDYEQKRGTFRVRGDALDV
;
A
#
# COMPACT_ATOMS: atom_id res chain seq x y z
N MET A 1 23.33 4.28 -2.14
CA MET A 1 22.86 3.62 -3.37
C MET A 1 21.55 4.26 -3.74
N SER A 2 21.59 5.21 -4.69
CA SER A 2 20.39 5.98 -5.10
C SER A 2 19.61 5.17 -6.10
N ILE A 3 18.40 4.77 -5.76
CA ILE A 3 17.46 4.18 -6.70
C ILE A 3 16.84 5.34 -7.48
N HIS A 4 17.20 5.47 -8.76
CA HIS A 4 16.62 6.44 -9.67
C HIS A 4 15.20 5.99 -10.05
N LEU A 5 14.18 6.72 -9.59
CA LEU A 5 12.78 6.53 -10.02
C LEU A 5 12.53 6.98 -11.48
N SER A 6 13.51 7.57 -12.15
CA SER A 6 13.42 7.98 -13.56
C SER A 6 13.45 6.82 -14.57
N ASN A 7 13.67 5.59 -14.14
CA ASN A 7 13.73 4.42 -15.03
C ASN A 7 12.45 3.57 -15.07
N ILE A 8 11.35 4.02 -14.45
CA ILE A 8 10.08 3.27 -14.54
C ILE A 8 9.40 3.45 -15.90
N GLU A 9 9.69 4.54 -16.63
CA GLU A 9 9.20 4.73 -18.01
C GLU A 9 9.97 3.92 -19.08
N GLY A 10 11.12 3.36 -18.74
CA GLY A 10 12.00 2.63 -19.68
C GLY A 10 12.09 1.12 -19.45
N MET A 11 11.40 0.55 -18.46
CA MET A 11 11.23 -0.88 -18.37
C MET A 11 10.15 -1.29 -19.38
N GLU A 12 10.58 -1.68 -20.60
CA GLU A 12 9.76 -2.54 -21.45
C GLU A 12 9.41 -3.78 -20.63
N MET A 13 8.19 -3.78 -20.08
CA MET A 13 7.64 -4.91 -19.36
C MET A 13 7.41 -6.03 -20.35
N ALA A 14 8.29 -7.02 -20.37
CA ALA A 14 8.21 -8.22 -21.17
C ALA A 14 7.10 -9.17 -20.68
N GLY A 15 5.94 -8.65 -20.43
CA GLY A 15 4.68 -9.29 -20.12
C GLY A 15 3.65 -8.18 -20.01
N LYS A 16 2.65 -8.19 -20.86
CA LYS A 16 1.50 -7.30 -20.69
C LYS A 16 0.90 -7.65 -19.32
N LEU A 17 1.01 -6.71 -18.37
CA LEU A 17 0.04 -6.71 -17.29
C LEU A 17 -1.34 -6.82 -17.96
N PRO A 18 -2.24 -7.71 -17.47
CA PRO A 18 -3.60 -7.71 -17.96
C PRO A 18 -4.09 -6.26 -17.99
N GLU A 19 -4.87 -5.87 -18.98
CA GLU A 19 -5.49 -4.53 -19.05
C GLU A 19 -6.47 -4.37 -17.86
N VAL A 20 -5.91 -4.26 -16.67
CA VAL A 20 -6.67 -3.93 -15.48
C VAL A 20 -7.08 -2.48 -15.63
N ARG A 21 -8.37 -2.24 -15.76
CA ARG A 21 -8.92 -0.88 -15.61
C ARG A 21 -8.64 -0.47 -14.16
N LEU A 22 -7.55 0.27 -13.98
CA LEU A 22 -7.21 0.79 -12.66
C LEU A 22 -8.33 1.73 -12.22
N ALA A 23 -8.91 1.45 -11.05
CA ALA A 23 -9.82 2.38 -10.41
C ALA A 23 -9.08 3.71 -10.19
N ASN A 24 -9.67 4.81 -10.61
CA ASN A 24 -9.08 6.14 -10.53
C ASN A 24 -10.15 7.13 -10.06
N THR A 25 -10.34 7.19 -8.76
CA THR A 25 -11.16 8.21 -8.11
C THR A 25 -10.27 9.42 -7.84
N PRO A 26 -10.59 10.62 -8.31
CA PRO A 26 -9.77 11.79 -8.00
C PRO A 26 -9.58 11.96 -6.49
N PHE A 27 -8.37 12.30 -6.06
CA PHE A 27 -8.14 12.65 -4.67
C PHE A 27 -8.94 13.90 -4.31
N LYS A 28 -9.77 13.77 -3.28
CA LYS A 28 -10.60 14.86 -2.77
C LYS A 28 -10.54 14.89 -1.26
N VAL A 29 -10.02 15.99 -0.72
CA VAL A 29 -9.99 16.21 0.73
C VAL A 29 -11.36 16.57 1.26
N VAL A 30 -11.84 15.79 2.22
CA VAL A 30 -13.03 16.10 3.01
C VAL A 30 -12.57 16.64 4.37
N SER A 31 -12.87 17.88 4.66
CA SER A 31 -12.47 18.53 5.92
C SER A 31 -13.43 19.64 6.28
N PRO A 32 -13.73 19.86 7.58
CA PRO A 32 -14.45 21.02 8.04
C PRO A 32 -13.59 22.29 8.04
N PHE A 33 -12.29 22.16 7.78
CA PHE A 33 -11.33 23.27 7.79
C PHE A 33 -10.95 23.68 6.38
N GLU A 34 -10.74 24.97 6.20
CA GLU A 34 -10.13 25.55 5.00
C GLU A 34 -8.67 25.93 5.29
N PRO A 35 -7.79 25.90 4.29
CA PRO A 35 -6.41 26.34 4.45
C PRO A 35 -6.34 27.79 4.96
N SER A 36 -5.52 28.03 5.97
CA SER A 36 -5.40 29.36 6.61
C SER A 36 -3.94 29.73 6.88
N GLY A 37 -3.70 31.03 7.16
CA GLY A 37 -2.34 31.55 7.35
C GLY A 37 -1.47 31.31 6.13
N ASP A 38 -0.28 30.72 6.33
CA ASP A 38 0.69 30.44 5.26
C ASP A 38 0.39 29.13 4.49
N GLN A 39 -0.63 28.36 4.90
CA GLN A 39 -0.95 27.07 4.28
C GLN A 39 -1.30 27.18 2.78
N PRO A 40 -2.14 28.14 2.31
CA PRO A 40 -2.44 28.26 0.88
C PRO A 40 -1.20 28.45 0.01
N GLU A 41 -0.27 29.30 0.46
CA GLU A 41 0.98 29.56 -0.26
C GLU A 41 1.88 28.32 -0.25
N ALA A 42 2.02 27.64 0.90
CA ALA A 42 2.79 26.42 1.03
C ALA A 42 2.24 25.30 0.13
N ILE A 43 0.92 25.09 0.09
CA ILE A 43 0.26 24.10 -0.77
C ILE A 43 0.55 24.39 -2.24
N ALA A 44 0.37 25.65 -2.67
CA ALA A 44 0.61 26.05 -4.05
C ALA A 44 2.10 25.87 -4.44
N ALA A 45 3.03 26.24 -3.57
CA ALA A 45 4.46 26.08 -3.81
C ALA A 45 4.87 24.60 -3.91
N LEU A 46 4.39 23.75 -3.00
CA LEU A 46 4.67 22.33 -3.01
C LEU A 46 4.09 21.63 -4.26
N ALA A 47 2.84 21.93 -4.62
CA ALA A 47 2.20 21.38 -5.80
C ALA A 47 2.95 21.80 -7.08
N LYS A 48 3.26 23.09 -7.21
CA LYS A 48 4.05 23.61 -8.34
C LYS A 48 5.43 22.95 -8.42
N GLY A 49 6.12 22.77 -7.28
CA GLY A 49 7.41 22.11 -7.26
C GLY A 49 7.35 20.67 -7.75
N VAL A 50 6.27 19.92 -7.47
CA VAL A 50 6.05 18.58 -8.02
C VAL A 50 5.79 18.62 -9.54
N GLU A 51 5.02 19.60 -10.02
CA GLU A 51 4.78 19.80 -11.46
C GLU A 51 6.05 20.18 -12.22
N ASP A 52 6.86 21.05 -11.63
CA ASP A 52 8.16 21.49 -12.17
C ASP A 52 9.24 20.39 -12.08
N GLY A 53 8.94 19.23 -11.48
CA GLY A 53 9.85 18.08 -11.35
C GLY A 53 10.93 18.28 -10.29
N LEU A 54 10.73 19.17 -9.31
CA LEU A 54 11.66 19.34 -8.20
C LEU A 54 11.81 18.05 -7.42
N ARG A 55 13.06 17.57 -7.30
CA ARG A 55 13.35 16.29 -6.65
C ARG A 55 13.15 16.34 -5.13
N TYR A 56 13.39 17.49 -4.52
CA TYR A 56 13.34 17.70 -3.07
C TYR A 56 12.62 19.00 -2.75
N GLN A 57 11.76 18.95 -1.75
CA GLN A 57 11.09 20.09 -1.18
C GLN A 57 11.02 19.89 0.34
N THR A 58 11.03 20.96 1.12
CA THR A 58 10.95 20.89 2.58
C THR A 58 9.82 21.78 3.07
N LEU A 59 8.84 21.20 3.78
CA LEU A 59 7.82 21.94 4.50
C LEU A 59 8.26 22.12 5.96
N LEU A 60 8.55 23.37 6.34
CA LEU A 60 8.90 23.73 7.71
C LEU A 60 7.68 24.28 8.44
N GLY A 61 7.38 23.75 9.61
CA GLY A 61 6.28 24.24 10.43
C GLY A 61 6.38 23.69 11.85
N VAL A 62 5.94 24.48 12.83
CA VAL A 62 5.87 24.06 14.23
C VAL A 62 4.84 22.93 14.45
N THR A 63 4.93 22.25 15.58
CA THR A 63 3.92 21.26 15.97
C THR A 63 2.54 21.94 16.06
N GLY A 64 1.50 21.29 15.52
CA GLY A 64 0.14 21.85 15.51
C GLY A 64 -0.14 22.87 14.38
N SER A 65 0.82 23.16 13.49
CA SER A 65 0.59 24.08 12.35
C SER A 65 -0.23 23.48 11.20
N GLY A 66 -0.77 22.29 11.35
CA GLY A 66 -1.57 21.62 10.31
C GLY A 66 -0.76 21.05 9.14
N LYS A 67 0.50 20.62 9.37
CA LYS A 67 1.33 20.04 8.31
C LYS A 67 0.68 18.83 7.61
N THR A 68 -0.03 17.98 8.34
CA THR A 68 -0.76 16.84 7.76
C THR A 68 -1.86 17.31 6.82
N PHE A 69 -2.60 18.35 7.20
CA PHE A 69 -3.61 18.96 6.35
C PHE A 69 -3.01 19.62 5.11
N THR A 70 -1.89 20.35 5.27
CA THR A 70 -1.13 20.92 4.14
C THR A 70 -0.67 19.83 3.17
N MET A 71 -0.17 18.71 3.69
CA MET A 71 0.22 17.53 2.88
C MET A 71 -1.00 16.94 2.16
N ALA A 72 -2.13 16.75 2.83
CA ALA A 72 -3.36 16.25 2.22
C ALA A 72 -3.83 17.15 1.07
N LYS A 73 -3.85 18.48 1.28
CA LYS A 73 -4.20 19.44 0.23
C LYS A 73 -3.19 19.47 -0.92
N THR A 74 -1.91 19.20 -0.66
CA THR A 74 -0.91 19.06 -1.73
C THR A 74 -1.16 17.78 -2.54
N ILE A 75 -1.49 16.64 -1.91
CA ILE A 75 -1.86 15.39 -2.60
C ILE A 75 -3.10 15.61 -3.48
N GLU A 76 -4.12 16.29 -2.95
CA GLU A 76 -5.32 16.66 -3.70
C GLU A 76 -4.97 17.52 -4.94
N ALA A 77 -4.08 18.51 -4.81
CA ALA A 77 -3.68 19.36 -5.94
C ALA A 77 -2.88 18.59 -7.00
N VAL A 78 -1.99 17.70 -6.58
CA VAL A 78 -1.05 16.99 -7.48
C VAL A 78 -1.68 15.76 -8.16
N GLN A 79 -2.68 15.11 -7.55
CA GLN A 79 -3.39 13.95 -8.12
C GLN A 79 -2.48 12.75 -8.48
N LYS A 80 -1.45 12.48 -7.68
CA LYS A 80 -0.51 11.36 -7.92
C LYS A 80 -0.53 10.34 -6.78
N PRO A 81 -0.36 9.04 -7.06
CA PRO A 81 -0.12 8.04 -6.01
C PRO A 81 1.01 8.50 -5.09
N THR A 82 0.81 8.37 -3.79
CA THR A 82 1.69 8.98 -2.79
C THR A 82 2.16 7.95 -1.77
N LEU A 83 3.46 7.97 -1.45
CA LEU A 83 4.05 7.23 -0.34
C LEU A 83 4.40 8.20 0.80
N VAL A 84 3.81 7.98 1.96
CA VAL A 84 4.10 8.72 3.20
C VAL A 84 4.92 7.83 4.12
N MET A 85 6.18 8.17 4.34
CA MET A 85 7.05 7.41 5.23
C MET A 85 7.10 8.03 6.62
N ALA A 86 6.89 7.21 7.64
CA ALA A 86 7.01 7.59 9.04
C ALA A 86 8.16 6.82 9.72
N PRO A 87 8.83 7.40 10.75
CA PRO A 87 9.98 6.79 11.39
C PRO A 87 9.64 5.54 12.22
N ASN A 88 8.40 5.35 12.62
CA ASN A 88 7.96 4.20 13.41
C ASN A 88 6.49 3.83 13.13
N LYS A 89 6.07 2.64 13.62
CA LYS A 89 4.72 2.11 13.42
C LYS A 89 3.63 3.01 14.01
N THR A 90 3.86 3.57 15.18
CA THR A 90 2.87 4.40 15.91
C THR A 90 2.55 5.67 15.13
N LEU A 91 3.58 6.38 14.67
CA LEU A 91 3.39 7.59 13.87
C LEU A 91 2.80 7.27 12.49
N ALA A 92 3.19 6.13 11.88
CA ALA A 92 2.57 5.67 10.65
C ALA A 92 1.07 5.39 10.83
N ALA A 93 0.68 4.75 11.95
CA ALA A 93 -0.74 4.50 12.25
C ALA A 93 -1.53 5.80 12.45
N GLN A 94 -0.98 6.78 13.17
CA GLN A 94 -1.59 8.08 13.34
C GLN A 94 -1.79 8.79 12.01
N LEU A 95 -0.75 8.87 11.18
CA LEU A 95 -0.83 9.51 9.86
C LEU A 95 -1.82 8.79 8.93
N ALA A 96 -1.87 7.45 8.99
CA ALA A 96 -2.84 6.69 8.21
C ALA A 96 -4.28 6.99 8.63
N ALA A 97 -4.54 7.11 9.94
CA ALA A 97 -5.86 7.48 10.46
C ALA A 97 -6.26 8.90 10.02
N GLU A 98 -5.38 9.89 10.21
CA GLU A 98 -5.62 11.28 9.80
C GLU A 98 -5.87 11.39 8.29
N LEU A 99 -5.04 10.75 7.47
CA LEU A 99 -5.21 10.76 6.01
C LEU A 99 -6.48 10.03 5.56
N LYS A 100 -6.89 8.97 6.25
CA LYS A 100 -8.13 8.26 5.95
C LYS A 100 -9.37 9.11 6.23
N GLU A 101 -9.31 9.98 7.26
CA GLU A 101 -10.36 10.97 7.53
C GLU A 101 -10.41 12.03 6.42
N PHE A 102 -9.26 12.49 5.92
CA PHE A 102 -9.22 13.45 4.83
C PHE A 102 -9.61 12.88 3.47
N PHE A 103 -9.38 11.59 3.24
CA PHE A 103 -9.63 10.91 1.96
C PHE A 103 -10.55 9.69 2.12
N PRO A 104 -11.82 9.88 2.51
CA PRO A 104 -12.74 8.76 2.80
C PRO A 104 -13.05 7.88 1.57
N ASP A 105 -13.00 8.45 0.36
CA ASP A 105 -13.33 7.78 -0.89
C ASP A 105 -12.12 7.21 -1.64
N ASN A 106 -10.90 7.52 -1.17
CA ASN A 106 -9.65 7.08 -1.79
C ASN A 106 -8.99 5.95 -0.99
N ALA A 107 -8.05 5.23 -1.59
CA ALA A 107 -7.36 4.15 -0.94
C ALA A 107 -6.21 4.65 -0.06
N VAL A 108 -6.46 4.86 1.22
CA VAL A 108 -5.41 5.09 2.21
C VAL A 108 -5.07 3.76 2.87
N VAL A 109 -3.86 3.26 2.62
CA VAL A 109 -3.41 1.94 3.03
C VAL A 109 -2.18 2.01 3.94
N TYR A 110 -2.07 1.02 4.84
CA TYR A 110 -1.06 0.98 5.88
C TYR A 110 -0.06 -0.13 5.60
N PHE A 111 1.25 0.19 5.62
CA PHE A 111 2.31 -0.74 5.29
C PHE A 111 3.47 -0.65 6.27
N VAL A 112 3.49 -1.52 7.27
CA VAL A 112 4.53 -1.58 8.30
C VAL A 112 5.05 -3.01 8.47
N SER A 113 6.09 -3.19 9.28
CA SER A 113 6.60 -4.52 9.61
C SER A 113 5.52 -5.36 10.30
N TYR A 114 5.31 -6.60 9.86
CA TYR A 114 4.38 -7.56 10.46
C TYR A 114 4.94 -8.25 11.70
N TYR A 115 6.23 -8.05 12.02
CA TYR A 115 6.80 -8.52 13.27
C TYR A 115 6.39 -7.60 14.41
N ASP A 116 5.72 -8.15 15.42
CA ASP A 116 5.44 -7.44 16.67
C ASP A 116 6.62 -7.54 17.63
N TYR A 117 7.28 -8.68 17.62
CA TYR A 117 8.49 -8.94 18.39
C TYR A 117 9.53 -9.64 17.49
N TYR A 118 10.77 -9.22 17.63
CA TYR A 118 11.91 -9.85 16.97
C TYR A 118 13.10 -9.86 17.91
N GLN A 119 13.53 -11.05 18.31
CA GLN A 119 14.75 -11.28 19.07
C GLN A 119 15.75 -12.02 18.19
N PRO A 120 16.87 -11.40 17.83
CA PRO A 120 17.91 -12.11 17.09
C PRO A 120 18.60 -13.16 17.97
N GLU A 121 19.16 -14.16 17.33
CA GLU A 121 20.07 -15.08 18.02
C GLU A 121 21.22 -14.32 18.65
N ALA A 122 21.54 -14.66 19.89
CA ALA A 122 22.68 -14.09 20.61
C ALA A 122 23.32 -15.13 21.51
N TYR A 123 24.63 -15.10 21.62
CA TYR A 123 25.38 -15.88 22.58
C TYR A 123 26.07 -14.94 23.58
N VAL A 124 25.82 -15.19 24.86
CA VAL A 124 26.44 -14.42 25.96
C VAL A 124 27.56 -15.26 26.57
N PRO A 125 28.84 -15.01 26.20
CA PRO A 125 29.96 -15.84 26.64
C PRO A 125 30.18 -15.85 28.16
N SER A 126 29.81 -14.75 28.85
CA SER A 126 30.00 -14.61 30.29
C SER A 126 29.11 -15.53 31.12
N SER A 127 27.98 -15.96 30.58
CA SER A 127 27.01 -16.84 31.26
C SER A 127 26.79 -18.16 30.51
N ASP A 128 27.55 -18.40 29.44
CA ASP A 128 27.37 -19.58 28.55
C ASP A 128 25.90 -19.76 28.11
N THR A 129 25.23 -18.64 27.82
CA THR A 129 23.81 -18.63 27.50
C THR A 129 23.60 -18.39 26.02
N PHE A 130 22.92 -19.30 25.35
CA PHE A 130 22.43 -19.13 24.00
C PHE A 130 21.00 -18.62 24.05
N ILE A 131 20.75 -17.47 23.41
CA ILE A 131 19.43 -16.88 23.24
C ILE A 131 18.95 -17.25 21.85
N GLU A 132 17.90 -18.05 21.78
CA GLU A 132 17.31 -18.46 20.52
C GLU A 132 16.62 -17.29 19.80
N LYS A 133 16.58 -17.36 18.47
CA LYS A 133 15.79 -16.44 17.66
C LYS A 133 14.31 -16.62 18.01
N ASP A 134 13.64 -15.53 18.34
CA ASP A 134 12.20 -15.49 18.55
C ASP A 134 11.54 -14.37 17.73
N ALA A 135 10.40 -14.68 17.10
CA ALA A 135 9.67 -13.71 16.30
C ALA A 135 8.18 -14.03 16.31
N SER A 136 7.36 -13.07 16.64
CA SER A 136 5.91 -13.16 16.51
C SER A 136 5.41 -12.39 15.30
N ILE A 137 4.59 -13.04 14.49
CA ILE A 137 3.97 -12.46 13.29
C ILE A 137 2.57 -12.01 13.64
N ASN A 138 2.25 -10.77 13.27
CA ASN A 138 0.90 -10.23 13.39
C ASN A 138 0.16 -10.42 12.07
N GLU A 139 -0.76 -11.38 12.03
CA GLU A 139 -1.54 -11.72 10.83
C GLU A 139 -2.40 -10.56 10.32
N GLU A 140 -2.93 -9.71 11.20
CA GLU A 140 -3.72 -8.54 10.79
C GLU A 140 -2.86 -7.52 10.04
N VAL A 141 -1.63 -7.28 10.52
CA VAL A 141 -0.67 -6.40 9.83
C VAL A 141 -0.24 -7.00 8.49
N GLU A 142 -0.09 -8.33 8.42
CA GLU A 142 0.19 -9.01 7.17
C GLU A 142 -0.92 -8.81 6.13
N LYS A 143 -2.19 -8.94 6.54
CA LYS A 143 -3.35 -8.64 5.68
C LYS A 143 -3.35 -7.20 5.18
N LEU A 144 -3.03 -6.23 6.04
CA LEU A 144 -2.92 -4.82 5.64
C LEU A 144 -1.81 -4.58 4.61
N ARG A 145 -0.67 -5.28 4.72
CA ARG A 145 0.43 -5.21 3.74
C ARG A 145 0.00 -5.77 2.38
N HIS A 146 -0.69 -6.90 2.37
CA HIS A 146 -1.24 -7.47 1.13
C HIS A 146 -2.29 -6.54 0.50
N ALA A 147 -3.17 -5.95 1.31
CA ALA A 147 -4.13 -4.96 0.85
C ALA A 147 -3.46 -3.73 0.21
N ALA A 148 -2.35 -3.27 0.79
CA ALA A 148 -1.58 -2.16 0.24
C ALA A 148 -0.94 -2.51 -1.12
N THR A 149 -0.36 -3.70 -1.24
CA THR A 149 0.22 -4.18 -2.50
C THR A 149 -0.85 -4.35 -3.58
N SER A 150 -1.99 -4.96 -3.23
CA SER A 150 -3.13 -5.11 -4.14
C SER A 150 -3.69 -3.75 -4.60
N ALA A 151 -3.82 -2.78 -3.69
CA ALA A 151 -4.29 -1.44 -4.03
C ALA A 151 -3.36 -0.73 -5.02
N LEU A 152 -2.03 -0.83 -4.84
CA LEU A 152 -1.06 -0.24 -5.77
C LEU A 152 -1.14 -0.83 -7.18
N LEU A 153 -1.51 -2.10 -7.31
CA LEU A 153 -1.63 -2.78 -8.60
C LEU A 153 -2.99 -2.55 -9.27
N SER A 154 -4.03 -2.22 -8.52
CA SER A 154 -5.42 -2.12 -9.02
C SER A 154 -5.98 -0.70 -9.03
N ARG A 155 -5.32 0.30 -8.42
CA ARG A 155 -5.82 1.67 -8.26
C ARG A 155 -4.73 2.70 -8.55
N ARG A 156 -5.16 3.91 -8.93
CA ARG A 156 -4.27 5.08 -9.09
C ARG A 156 -4.41 6.07 -7.93
N ASP A 157 -5.52 6.04 -7.23
CA ASP A 157 -5.85 6.91 -6.11
C ASP A 157 -5.40 6.29 -4.77
N VAL A 158 -4.12 5.96 -4.66
CA VAL A 158 -3.55 5.25 -3.50
C VAL A 158 -2.60 6.15 -2.73
N ILE A 159 -2.81 6.23 -1.42
CA ILE A 159 -1.87 6.80 -0.45
C ILE A 159 -1.37 5.66 0.44
N VAL A 160 -0.10 5.31 0.33
CA VAL A 160 0.54 4.31 1.20
C VAL A 160 1.19 5.00 2.37
N VAL A 161 0.76 4.71 3.58
CA VAL A 161 1.44 5.17 4.80
C VAL A 161 2.29 4.03 5.36
N ALA A 162 3.59 4.22 5.39
CA ALA A 162 4.54 3.17 5.67
C ALA A 162 5.58 3.53 6.73
N SER A 163 6.11 2.52 7.40
CA SER A 163 7.36 2.63 8.15
C SER A 163 8.55 2.28 7.25
N VAL A 164 9.77 2.38 7.78
CA VAL A 164 11.01 2.04 7.06
C VAL A 164 11.01 0.62 6.45
N SER A 165 10.14 -0.26 6.91
CA SER A 165 10.01 -1.62 6.36
C SER A 165 9.63 -1.68 4.87
N CYS A 166 9.11 -0.58 4.30
CA CYS A 166 8.78 -0.51 2.87
C CYS A 166 10.00 -0.44 1.94
N ILE A 167 11.20 -0.19 2.46
CA ILE A 167 12.44 -0.16 1.66
C ILE A 167 13.01 -1.56 1.37
N TYR A 168 12.55 -2.57 2.11
CA TYR A 168 12.98 -3.95 1.89
C TYR A 168 12.16 -4.58 0.77
N GLY A 169 12.86 -5.27 -0.14
CA GLY A 169 12.21 -5.95 -1.26
C GLY A 169 11.22 -7.02 -0.79
N ILE A 170 10.05 -7.06 -1.41
CA ILE A 170 8.99 -8.05 -1.18
C ILE A 170 8.79 -8.97 -2.39
N GLY A 171 9.72 -8.95 -3.33
CA GLY A 171 9.67 -9.71 -4.57
C GLY A 171 9.44 -8.83 -5.81
N SER A 172 9.25 -9.49 -6.94
CA SER A 172 8.96 -8.83 -8.21
C SER A 172 7.50 -8.38 -8.27
N PRO A 173 7.20 -7.10 -8.58
CA PRO A 173 5.83 -6.66 -8.83
C PRO A 173 5.15 -7.41 -9.98
N MET A 174 5.93 -7.86 -10.96
CA MET A 174 5.43 -8.62 -12.11
C MET A 174 4.96 -10.02 -11.70
N ASP A 175 5.75 -10.70 -10.87
CA ASP A 175 5.38 -12.03 -10.36
C ASP A 175 4.13 -11.92 -9.48
N TYR A 176 4.05 -10.89 -8.65
CA TYR A 176 2.86 -10.65 -7.83
C TYR A 176 1.62 -10.39 -8.68
N ALA A 177 1.73 -9.57 -9.74
CA ALA A 177 0.62 -9.31 -10.65
C ALA A 177 0.24 -10.55 -11.47
N GLY A 178 1.23 -11.39 -11.84
CA GLY A 178 1.02 -12.67 -12.53
C GLY A 178 0.34 -13.75 -11.66
N MET A 179 0.38 -13.58 -10.34
CA MET A 179 -0.31 -14.45 -9.36
C MET A 179 -1.63 -13.83 -8.87
N ALA A 180 -2.31 -13.05 -9.69
CA ALA A 180 -3.59 -12.43 -9.37
C ALA A 180 -4.67 -12.84 -10.37
N VAL A 181 -5.81 -13.28 -9.89
CA VAL A 181 -7.01 -13.53 -10.70
C VAL A 181 -7.87 -12.26 -10.71
N PHE A 182 -8.19 -11.76 -11.90
CA PHE A 182 -8.98 -10.54 -12.07
C PHE A 182 -10.41 -10.87 -12.51
N VAL A 183 -11.37 -10.50 -11.69
CA VAL A 183 -12.80 -10.70 -11.98
C VAL A 183 -13.46 -9.34 -12.23
N ASP A 184 -14.05 -9.16 -13.42
CA ASP A 184 -14.77 -7.94 -13.81
C ASP A 184 -16.28 -8.21 -13.79
N LYS A 185 -17.02 -7.49 -12.93
CA LYS A 185 -18.49 -7.60 -12.82
C LYS A 185 -19.24 -7.24 -14.13
N GLN A 186 -18.56 -6.59 -15.08
CA GLN A 186 -19.17 -6.16 -16.35
C GLN A 186 -18.87 -7.13 -17.51
N LYS A 187 -18.07 -8.18 -17.26
CA LYS A 187 -17.71 -9.18 -18.27
C LYS A 187 -18.26 -10.54 -17.87
N GLU A 188 -18.83 -11.25 -18.83
CA GLU A 188 -19.04 -12.69 -18.68
C GLU A 188 -17.67 -13.39 -18.65
N MET A 189 -17.45 -14.19 -17.62
CA MET A 189 -16.26 -15.01 -17.46
C MET A 189 -16.71 -16.45 -17.30
N ASP A 190 -15.95 -17.36 -17.91
CA ASP A 190 -16.18 -18.79 -17.70
C ASP A 190 -15.76 -19.16 -16.29
N ARG A 191 -16.68 -19.78 -15.54
CA ARG A 191 -16.44 -20.18 -14.15
C ARG A 191 -15.27 -21.17 -14.03
N ASP A 192 -15.17 -22.10 -14.98
CA ASP A 192 -14.18 -23.16 -14.91
C ASP A 192 -12.79 -22.59 -15.25
N GLU A 193 -12.70 -21.55 -16.10
CA GLU A 193 -11.46 -20.80 -16.30
C GLU A 193 -11.02 -20.10 -15.01
N VAL A 194 -11.93 -19.41 -14.33
CA VAL A 194 -11.61 -18.74 -13.03
C VAL A 194 -11.15 -19.78 -11.99
N ILE A 195 -11.76 -20.96 -11.94
CA ILE A 195 -11.35 -22.04 -11.05
C ILE A 195 -9.94 -22.52 -11.37
N HIS A 196 -9.60 -22.69 -12.66
CA HIS A 196 -8.24 -23.07 -13.06
C HIS A 196 -7.21 -22.02 -12.67
N GLU A 197 -7.50 -20.73 -12.93
CA GLU A 197 -6.63 -19.63 -12.51
C GLU A 197 -6.41 -19.60 -10.98
N LEU A 198 -7.45 -19.85 -10.18
CA LEU A 198 -7.34 -19.96 -8.72
C LEU A 198 -6.44 -21.12 -8.29
N ILE A 199 -6.56 -22.29 -8.93
CA ILE A 199 -5.71 -23.46 -8.66
C ILE A 199 -4.25 -23.15 -9.04
N ASP A 200 -4.01 -22.50 -10.17
CA ASP A 200 -2.68 -22.13 -10.63
C ASP A 200 -1.95 -21.20 -9.64
N ILE A 201 -2.68 -20.33 -8.95
CA ILE A 201 -2.16 -19.49 -7.87
C ILE A 201 -2.24 -20.14 -6.48
N GLN A 202 -2.42 -21.48 -6.44
CA GLN A 202 -2.38 -22.30 -5.23
C GLN A 202 -3.54 -22.08 -4.25
N TYR A 203 -4.73 -21.72 -4.74
CA TYR A 203 -5.94 -21.81 -3.93
C TYR A 203 -6.45 -23.24 -3.88
N ASP A 204 -6.84 -23.68 -2.69
CA ASP A 204 -7.41 -25.01 -2.47
C ASP A 204 -8.95 -24.97 -2.48
N ARG A 205 -9.57 -25.98 -3.09
CA ARG A 205 -11.03 -26.13 -2.98
C ARG A 205 -11.40 -26.65 -1.60
N ASN A 206 -12.26 -25.91 -0.90
CA ASN A 206 -12.79 -26.32 0.38
C ASN A 206 -14.30 -26.00 0.47
N ASP A 207 -15.14 -27.01 0.30
CA ASP A 207 -16.59 -26.83 0.29
C ASP A 207 -17.19 -26.73 1.70
N TYR A 208 -16.41 -26.96 2.77
CA TYR A 208 -16.88 -26.99 4.16
C TYR A 208 -16.53 -25.71 4.91
N GLU A 209 -15.31 -25.26 4.81
CA GLU A 209 -14.79 -24.11 5.56
C GLU A 209 -14.11 -23.14 4.61
N GLN A 210 -14.59 -21.89 4.59
CA GLN A 210 -13.98 -20.83 3.80
C GLN A 210 -12.86 -20.18 4.63
N LYS A 211 -11.63 -20.40 4.19
CA LYS A 211 -10.41 -19.83 4.77
C LYS A 211 -9.66 -19.05 3.70
N ARG A 212 -8.74 -18.21 4.14
CA ARG A 212 -7.79 -17.53 3.24
C ARG A 212 -7.05 -18.56 2.38
N GLY A 213 -6.98 -18.33 1.07
CA GLY A 213 -6.38 -19.25 0.10
C GLY A 213 -7.27 -20.44 -0.25
N THR A 214 -8.57 -20.40 0.04
CA THR A 214 -9.53 -21.42 -0.38
C THR A 214 -10.66 -20.84 -1.20
N PHE A 215 -11.25 -21.68 -2.06
CA PHE A 215 -12.48 -21.38 -2.77
C PHE A 215 -13.49 -22.50 -2.63
N ARG A 216 -14.75 -22.17 -2.80
CA ARG A 216 -15.87 -23.12 -2.72
C ARG A 216 -16.77 -22.99 -3.94
N VAL A 217 -17.21 -24.15 -4.46
CA VAL A 217 -18.13 -24.21 -5.61
C VAL A 217 -19.45 -24.86 -5.21
N ARG A 218 -20.56 -24.15 -5.38
CA ARG A 218 -21.90 -24.68 -5.13
C ARG A 218 -22.81 -24.34 -6.31
N GLY A 219 -23.12 -25.34 -7.15
CA GLY A 219 -23.86 -25.12 -8.39
C GLY A 219 -23.14 -24.12 -9.28
N ASP A 220 -23.79 -23.01 -9.62
CA ASP A 220 -23.21 -21.95 -10.45
C ASP A 220 -22.45 -20.87 -9.64
N ALA A 221 -22.48 -20.97 -8.33
CA ALA A 221 -21.80 -20.01 -7.45
C ALA A 221 -20.36 -20.42 -7.15
N LEU A 222 -19.46 -19.45 -7.24
CA LEU A 222 -18.06 -19.54 -6.81
C LEU A 222 -17.84 -18.53 -5.70
N ASP A 223 -17.47 -19.01 -4.51
CA ASP A 223 -17.11 -18.20 -3.34
C ASP A 223 -15.59 -18.28 -3.14
N VAL A 224 -14.91 -17.11 -3.00
CA VAL A 224 -13.45 -17.00 -2.80
C VAL A 224 -13.14 -16.16 -1.57
#